data_e148a2aa03502bf18d6926b8a4658dd3
#
_entry.id   e148a2aa03502bf18d6926b8a4658dd3
#
_cell.length_a   1.000
_cell.length_b   1.000
_cell.length_c   1.000
_cell.angle_alpha   90.00
_cell.angle_beta   90.00
_cell.angle_gamma   90.00
#
_symmetry.space_group_name_H-M   'P 1'
#
loop_
_entity.id
_entity.type
_entity.pdbx_description
1 polymer ?
#
loop_
_entity_poly.entity_id
_entity_poly.type
_entity_poly.pdbx_seq_one_letter_code
_entity_poly.pdbx_strand_id
1 'polypeptide(L)'
;NRFIFDLHGFTLKDANHKVKEIILSCVKRNCKEILFITGKGIHSNTEKDVYISKDLSKLKFSVPEFIKSDLDLSKHILSINSAEKSDGGDGAIIIKLKNL
;
A
#
# COMPACT_ATOMS: atom_id res chain seq x y z
N ASN A 1 -6.14 15.75 5.45
CA ASN A 1 -5.85 15.63 4.03
C ASN A 1 -5.22 14.27 3.71
N ARG A 2 -5.89 13.23 4.14
CA ARG A 2 -5.46 11.85 3.96
C ARG A 2 -6.51 11.07 3.19
N PHE A 3 -6.08 10.32 2.18
CA PHE A 3 -6.96 9.41 1.47
C PHE A 3 -6.71 7.99 1.98
N ILE A 4 -7.77 7.26 2.27
CA ILE A 4 -7.66 5.90 2.81
C ILE A 4 -8.32 4.92 1.85
N PHE A 5 -7.61 3.85 1.51
CA PHE A 5 -8.16 2.82 0.64
C PHE A 5 -7.75 1.44 1.11
N ASP A 6 -8.70 0.53 1.14
CA ASP A 6 -8.47 -0.84 1.60
C ASP A 6 -8.20 -1.76 0.41
N LEU A 7 -6.97 -2.26 0.32
CA LEU A 7 -6.56 -3.20 -0.73
C LEU A 7 -6.67 -4.65 -0.30
N HIS A 8 -7.11 -4.87 0.92
CA HIS A 8 -7.23 -6.21 1.46
C HIS A 8 -8.07 -7.08 0.51
N GLY A 9 -7.53 -8.22 0.14
CA GLY A 9 -8.25 -9.12 -0.77
C GLY A 9 -8.00 -8.89 -2.26
N PHE A 10 -7.33 -7.80 -2.63
CA PHE A 10 -6.99 -7.57 -4.03
C PHE A 10 -5.90 -8.53 -4.49
N THR A 11 -5.93 -8.91 -5.76
CA THR A 11 -4.80 -9.61 -6.35
C THR A 11 -3.65 -8.61 -6.52
N LEU A 12 -2.44 -9.13 -6.71
CA LEU A 12 -1.29 -8.24 -6.92
C LEU A 12 -1.50 -7.32 -8.11
N LYS A 13 -2.00 -7.86 -9.20
CA LYS A 13 -2.25 -7.09 -10.41
C LYS A 13 -3.27 -5.99 -10.18
N ASP A 14 -4.39 -6.34 -9.57
CA ASP A 14 -5.45 -5.36 -9.32
C ASP A 14 -5.03 -4.32 -8.30
N ALA A 15 -4.27 -4.73 -7.28
CA ALA A 15 -3.77 -3.80 -6.29
C ALA A 15 -2.84 -2.77 -6.92
N ASN A 16 -1.89 -3.23 -7.75
CA ASN A 16 -0.96 -2.32 -8.41
C ASN A 16 -1.70 -1.32 -9.30
N HIS A 17 -2.69 -1.81 -10.02
CA HIS A 17 -3.49 -0.95 -10.90
C HIS A 17 -4.23 0.12 -10.10
N LYS A 18 -4.88 -0.29 -9.03
CA LYS A 18 -5.63 0.63 -8.18
C LYS A 18 -4.71 1.62 -7.47
N VAL A 19 -3.56 1.16 -7.00
CA VAL A 19 -2.59 2.02 -6.34
C VAL A 19 -2.13 3.13 -7.28
N LYS A 20 -1.82 2.79 -8.52
CA LYS A 20 -1.39 3.80 -9.50
C LYS A 20 -2.50 4.81 -9.74
N GLU A 21 -3.72 4.34 -9.93
CA GLU A 21 -4.88 5.19 -10.16
C GLU A 21 -5.07 6.18 -8.99
N ILE A 22 -5.00 5.67 -7.77
CA ILE A 22 -5.21 6.49 -6.58
C ILE A 22 -4.10 7.52 -6.40
N ILE A 23 -2.84 7.11 -6.56
CA ILE A 23 -1.72 8.03 -6.38
C ILE A 23 -1.81 9.19 -7.38
N LEU A 24 -2.05 8.87 -8.65
CA LEU A 24 -2.14 9.92 -9.66
C LEU A 24 -3.33 10.84 -9.42
N SER A 25 -4.44 10.30 -8.95
CA SER A 25 -5.60 11.12 -8.60
C SER A 25 -5.29 12.04 -7.43
N CYS A 26 -4.60 11.51 -6.42
CA CYS A 26 -4.24 12.31 -5.24
C CYS A 26 -3.26 13.42 -5.59
N VAL A 27 -2.33 13.16 -6.50
CA VAL A 27 -1.42 14.19 -6.96
C VAL A 27 -2.19 15.34 -7.58
N LYS A 28 -3.19 15.03 -8.41
CA LYS A 28 -4.01 16.06 -9.06
C LYS A 28 -4.81 16.87 -8.06
N ARG A 29 -5.25 16.24 -6.98
CA ARG A 29 -6.09 16.92 -5.97
C ARG A 29 -5.30 17.54 -4.84
N ASN A 30 -3.98 17.49 -4.92
CA ASN A 30 -3.10 17.98 -3.85
C ASN A 30 -3.33 17.28 -2.52
N CYS A 31 -3.71 16.02 -2.57
CA CYS A 31 -3.75 15.18 -1.38
C CYS A 31 -2.32 14.85 -1.01
N LYS A 32 -1.98 14.95 0.26
CA LYS A 32 -0.59 14.80 0.68
C LYS A 32 -0.24 13.43 1.22
N GLU A 33 -1.23 12.66 1.59
CA GLU A 33 -0.99 11.41 2.28
C GLU A 33 -2.02 10.37 1.90
N ILE A 34 -1.56 9.13 1.72
CA ILE A 34 -2.44 8.02 1.40
C ILE A 34 -2.16 6.88 2.36
N LEU A 35 -3.21 6.32 2.92
CA LEU A 35 -3.12 5.12 3.75
C LEU A 35 -3.71 3.96 2.97
N PHE A 36 -2.88 2.98 2.63
CA PHE A 36 -3.35 1.76 2.00
C PHE A 36 -3.39 0.64 3.03
N ILE A 37 -4.55 0.05 3.19
CA ILE A 37 -4.70 -1.10 4.09
C ILE A 37 -4.43 -2.34 3.27
N THR A 38 -3.38 -3.08 3.62
CA THR A 38 -2.95 -4.25 2.87
C THR A 38 -3.26 -5.56 3.57
N GLY A 39 -3.62 -5.48 4.83
CA GLY A 39 -3.73 -6.65 5.68
C GLY A 39 -2.37 -6.99 6.25
N LYS A 40 -2.37 -7.62 7.42
CA LYS A 40 -1.12 -7.97 8.09
C LYS A 40 -0.41 -9.13 7.40
N GLY A 41 -1.16 -10.03 6.83
CA GLY A 41 -0.61 -11.10 6.04
C GLY A 41 -0.25 -12.35 6.79
N ILE A 42 0.42 -12.27 7.88
CA ILE A 42 0.98 -13.46 8.52
C ILE A 42 0.60 -13.57 9.96
N HIS A 43 -0.17 -14.59 10.28
CA HIS A 43 -0.51 -14.84 11.68
C HIS A 43 -0.65 -16.27 12.01
N SER A 44 -0.32 -17.12 11.10
CA SER A 44 -0.69 -18.47 11.28
C SER A 44 0.47 -19.32 11.75
N ASN A 45 0.13 -20.36 12.52
CA ASN A 45 1.11 -21.33 12.99
C ASN A 45 1.00 -22.64 12.24
N THR A 46 0.19 -22.69 11.19
CA THR A 46 0.01 -23.93 10.43
C THR A 46 0.51 -23.76 9.02
N GLU A 47 0.93 -24.86 8.40
CA GLU A 47 1.43 -24.83 7.04
C GLU A 47 0.37 -24.35 6.05
N LYS A 48 -0.86 -24.74 6.32
CA LYS A 48 -1.99 -24.36 5.48
C LYS A 48 -2.17 -22.86 5.47
N ASP A 49 -2.05 -22.26 6.64
CA ASP A 49 -2.21 -20.84 6.78
C ASP A 49 -1.00 -20.08 6.27
N VAL A 50 0.16 -20.73 6.22
CA VAL A 50 1.35 -20.11 5.66
C VAL A 50 1.14 -19.73 4.21
N TYR A 51 0.46 -20.56 3.44
CA TYR A 51 0.17 -20.23 2.04
C TYR A 51 -0.73 -19.03 1.94
N ILE A 52 -1.78 -19.00 2.71
CA ILE A 52 -2.71 -17.89 2.70
C ILE A 52 -2.01 -16.62 3.17
N SER A 53 -1.22 -16.76 4.23
CA SER A 53 -0.49 -15.64 4.79
C SER A 53 0.52 -15.09 3.80
N LYS A 54 1.15 -15.97 3.03
CA LYS A 54 2.13 -15.56 2.04
C LYS A 54 1.49 -14.68 0.97
N ASP A 55 0.28 -15.06 0.52
CA ASP A 55 -0.42 -14.28 -0.47
C ASP A 55 -0.86 -12.94 0.11
N LEU A 56 -1.33 -12.93 1.34
CA LEU A 56 -1.77 -11.69 1.97
C LEU A 56 -0.60 -10.76 2.24
N SER A 57 0.54 -11.30 2.64
CA SER A 57 1.70 -10.45 2.93
C SER A 57 2.32 -9.90 1.66
N LYS A 58 2.01 -10.47 0.50
CA LYS A 58 2.56 -9.97 -0.75
C LYS A 58 2.17 -8.53 -1.03
N LEU A 59 0.93 -8.14 -0.72
CA LEU A 59 0.52 -6.76 -0.94
C LEU A 59 1.33 -5.80 -0.09
N LYS A 60 1.61 -6.17 1.14
CA LYS A 60 2.40 -5.36 2.05
C LYS A 60 3.79 -5.08 1.49
N PHE A 61 4.36 -6.04 0.80
CA PHE A 61 5.70 -5.91 0.24
C PHE A 61 5.67 -5.50 -1.24
N SER A 62 4.71 -6.01 -2.01
CA SER A 62 4.68 -5.75 -3.44
C SER A 62 4.23 -4.33 -3.78
N VAL A 63 3.33 -3.75 -3.00
CA VAL A 63 2.85 -2.41 -3.28
C VAL A 63 3.97 -1.37 -3.17
N PRO A 64 4.77 -1.36 -2.09
CA PRO A 64 5.91 -0.44 -2.04
C PRO A 64 6.90 -0.66 -3.19
N GLU A 65 7.19 -1.92 -3.53
CA GLU A 65 8.11 -2.23 -4.62
C GLU A 65 7.58 -1.72 -5.96
N PHE A 66 6.29 -1.92 -6.20
CA PHE A 66 5.67 -1.43 -7.42
C PHE A 66 5.78 0.09 -7.51
N ILE A 67 5.46 0.79 -6.43
CA ILE A 67 5.50 2.25 -6.42
C ILE A 67 6.92 2.75 -6.71
N LYS A 68 7.91 2.13 -6.08
CA LYS A 68 9.31 2.53 -6.28
C LYS A 68 9.80 2.28 -7.70
N SER A 69 9.28 1.23 -8.35
CA SER A 69 9.73 0.85 -9.68
C SER A 69 9.04 1.61 -10.81
N ASP A 70 7.92 2.25 -10.51
CA ASP A 70 7.15 2.98 -11.53
C ASP A 70 7.57 4.45 -11.52
N LEU A 71 8.20 4.90 -12.60
CA LEU A 71 8.74 6.26 -12.66
C LEU A 71 7.67 7.33 -12.57
N ASP A 72 6.47 7.05 -13.09
CA ASP A 72 5.39 8.02 -13.01
C ASP A 72 4.90 8.21 -11.58
N LEU A 73 5.11 7.21 -10.73
CA LEU A 73 4.69 7.28 -9.34
C LEU A 73 5.84 7.73 -8.45
N SER A 74 7.01 7.12 -8.62
CA SER A 74 8.13 7.36 -7.69
C SER A 74 8.55 8.81 -7.63
N LYS A 75 8.42 9.54 -8.72
CA LYS A 75 8.79 10.96 -8.73
C LYS A 75 7.91 11.82 -7.81
N HIS A 76 6.73 11.33 -7.46
CA HIS A 76 5.82 12.05 -6.58
C HIS A 76 5.90 11.60 -5.13
N ILE A 77 6.69 10.58 -4.83
CA ILE A 77 6.70 9.97 -3.50
C ILE A 77 7.76 10.61 -2.61
N LEU A 78 7.33 11.07 -1.46
CA LEU A 78 8.24 11.58 -0.43
C LEU A 78 8.71 10.43 0.45
N SER A 79 7.79 9.60 0.91
CA SER A 79 8.15 8.46 1.75
C SER A 79 7.08 7.38 1.71
N ILE A 80 7.52 6.15 1.99
CA ILE A 80 6.64 4.99 2.14
C ILE A 80 7.05 4.30 3.44
N ASN A 81 6.13 4.18 4.37
CA ASN A 81 6.41 3.58 5.67
C ASN A 81 5.25 2.74 6.16
N SER A 82 5.53 1.86 7.12
CA SER A 82 4.45 1.17 7.82
C SER A 82 3.63 2.19 8.58
N ALA A 83 2.32 1.94 8.69
CA ALA A 83 1.42 2.85 9.38
C ALA A 83 1.65 2.80 10.89
N GLU A 84 1.21 3.84 11.58
CA GLU A 84 1.18 3.85 13.02
C GLU A 84 0.19 2.80 13.52
N LYS A 85 0.35 2.37 14.75
CA LYS A 85 -0.56 1.37 15.33
C LYS A 85 -2.02 1.80 15.23
N SER A 86 -2.28 3.07 15.47
CA SER A 86 -3.63 3.60 15.41
C SER A 86 -4.22 3.58 14.00
N ASP A 87 -3.37 3.50 12.98
CA ASP A 87 -3.78 3.52 11.58
C ASP A 87 -3.68 2.15 10.92
N GLY A 88 -3.52 1.10 11.69
CA GLY A 88 -3.45 -0.25 11.14
C GLY A 88 -2.12 -0.96 11.32
N GLY A 89 -1.09 -0.24 11.76
CA GLY A 89 0.20 -0.82 12.07
C GLY A 89 0.77 -1.64 10.92
N ASP A 90 1.07 -2.90 11.20
CA ASP A 90 1.67 -3.80 10.22
C ASP A 90 0.74 -4.15 9.06
N GLY A 91 -0.54 -3.87 9.19
CA GLY A 91 -1.51 -4.17 8.16
C GLY A 91 -1.78 -3.01 7.20
N ALA A 92 -0.99 -1.96 7.27
CA ALA A 92 -1.21 -0.79 6.42
C ALA A 92 0.11 -0.06 6.15
N ILE A 93 0.11 0.70 5.05
CA ILE A 93 1.28 1.51 4.70
C ILE A 93 0.84 2.94 4.47
N ILE A 94 1.72 3.86 4.84
CA ILE A 94 1.51 5.30 4.65
C ILE A 94 2.40 5.77 3.51
N ILE A 95 1.77 6.40 2.53
CA ILE A 95 2.49 7.02 1.41
C ILE A 95 2.37 8.53 1.57
N LYS A 96 3.51 9.20 1.64
CA LYS A 96 3.51 10.66 1.68
C LYS A 96 3.96 11.18 0.33
N LEU A 97 3.25 12.16 -0.18
CA LEU A 97 3.49 12.70 -1.51
C LEU A 97 4.26 14.01 -1.44
N LYS A 98 5.12 14.21 -2.43
CA LYS A 98 5.87 15.45 -2.53
C LYS A 98 4.93 16.60 -2.90
N ASN A 99 5.32 17.76 -2.45
CA ASN A 99 4.60 18.98 -2.76
C ASN A 99 5.28 19.64 -3.96
N LEU A 100 4.91 19.21 -5.16
CA LEU A 100 5.55 19.70 -6.38
C LEU A 100 4.95 20.98 -6.90
#